data_2991d26e95707ee4999c943c6104a63b
#
_entry.id   2991d26e95707ee4999c943c6104a63b
#
_cell.length_a   1.000
_cell.length_b   1.000
_cell.length_c   1.000
_cell.angle_alpha   90.00
_cell.angle_beta   90.00
_cell.angle_gamma   90.00
#
_symmetry.space_group_name_H-M   'P 1'
#
loop_
_entity.id
_entity.type
_entity.pdbx_description
1 polymer ?
#
loop_
_entity_poly.entity_id
_entity_poly.type
_entity_poly.pdbx_seq_one_letter_code
_entity_poly.pdbx_strand_id
1 'polypeptide(L)'
;MDLGLISVRYARALLKAGIEAKEADKVYADMQSLAHCYSTTPALRITIDNPMLSKKQKESLLLTGAAGGSCDLTKRFVALVLKEDRESIMQFIANSFVTLYRKHNNLISAKLTTACTIDSATEKKMRQLVEGRTNGTVEFQTEVNPNIIGGFVLEYDTYRMDASVKKQLNAILSQLN
;
A
#
# COMPACT_ATOMS: atom_id res chain seq x y z
N MET A 1 -5.99 24.09 6.22
CA MET A 1 -5.63 23.04 7.21
C MET A 1 -4.75 22.03 6.51
N ASP A 2 -3.65 21.67 7.15
CA ASP A 2 -2.69 20.73 6.53
C ASP A 2 -3.20 19.29 6.68
N LEU A 3 -3.91 18.81 5.63
CA LEU A 3 -4.55 17.48 5.60
C LEU A 3 -3.52 16.37 5.87
N GLY A 4 -2.28 16.58 5.45
CA GLY A 4 -1.19 15.64 5.68
C GLY A 4 -0.83 15.48 7.16
N LEU A 5 -0.74 16.57 7.90
CA LEU A 5 -0.44 16.52 9.33
C LEU A 5 -1.54 15.82 10.14
N ILE A 6 -2.80 16.06 9.77
CA ILE A 6 -3.94 15.44 10.45
C ILE A 6 -3.94 13.92 10.17
N SER A 7 -3.79 13.50 8.92
CA SER A 7 -3.79 12.08 8.56
C SER A 7 -2.67 11.31 9.27
N VAL A 8 -1.46 11.86 9.34
CA VAL A 8 -0.33 11.25 10.06
C VAL A 8 -0.61 11.15 11.56
N ARG A 9 -1.27 12.14 12.16
CA ARG A 9 -1.63 12.11 13.59
C ARG A 9 -2.63 10.98 13.89
N TYR A 10 -3.69 10.84 13.09
CA TYR A 10 -4.66 9.76 13.22
C TYR A 10 -4.00 8.38 12.97
N ALA A 11 -3.18 8.26 11.94
CA ALA A 11 -2.46 7.03 11.63
C ALA A 11 -1.51 6.61 12.77
N ARG A 12 -0.80 7.57 13.38
CA ARG A 12 0.09 7.32 14.52
C ARG A 12 -0.68 6.87 15.76
N ALA A 13 -1.83 7.49 16.05
CA ALA A 13 -2.69 7.09 17.14
C ALA A 13 -3.24 5.67 16.95
N LEU A 14 -3.69 5.34 15.74
CA LEU A 14 -4.17 4.00 15.39
C LEU A 14 -3.05 2.95 15.52
N LEU A 15 -1.84 3.25 15.05
CA LEU A 15 -0.70 2.36 15.18
C LEU A 15 -0.38 2.07 16.66
N LYS A 16 -0.35 3.11 17.49
CA LYS A 16 -0.11 2.96 18.93
C LYS A 16 -1.17 2.07 19.58
N ALA A 17 -2.46 2.33 19.30
CA ALA A 17 -3.56 1.52 19.80
C ALA A 17 -3.50 0.07 19.30
N GLY A 18 -3.11 -0.15 18.03
CA GLY A 18 -2.92 -1.49 17.46
C GLY A 18 -1.79 -2.28 18.14
N ILE A 19 -0.69 -1.63 18.47
CA ILE A 19 0.44 -2.25 19.20
C ILE A 19 0.01 -2.61 20.63
N GLU A 20 -0.67 -1.70 21.34
CA GLU A 20 -1.17 -1.93 22.70
C GLU A 20 -2.19 -3.08 22.75
N ALA A 21 -3.07 -3.18 21.75
CA ALA A 21 -4.06 -4.26 21.62
C ALA A 21 -3.47 -5.57 21.06
N LYS A 22 -2.21 -5.59 20.58
CA LYS A 22 -1.58 -6.72 19.86
C LYS A 22 -2.34 -7.14 18.61
N GLU A 23 -3.00 -6.19 17.95
CA GLU A 23 -3.78 -6.39 16.72
C GLU A 23 -3.26 -5.55 15.55
N ALA A 24 -2.04 -5.01 15.65
CA ALA A 24 -1.46 -4.13 14.65
C ALA A 24 -1.39 -4.77 13.26
N ASP A 25 -1.13 -6.08 13.17
CA ASP A 25 -1.06 -6.82 11.91
C ASP A 25 -2.43 -6.91 11.21
N LYS A 26 -3.50 -7.12 11.99
CA LYS A 26 -4.88 -7.14 11.46
C LYS A 26 -5.30 -5.77 10.95
N VAL A 27 -5.01 -4.73 11.75
CA VAL A 27 -5.27 -3.34 11.36
C VAL A 27 -4.48 -2.98 10.10
N TYR A 28 -3.24 -3.47 9.96
CA TYR A 28 -2.43 -3.26 8.78
C TYR A 28 -3.07 -3.88 7.53
N ALA A 29 -3.54 -5.12 7.61
CA ALA A 29 -4.24 -5.78 6.51
C ALA A 29 -5.52 -5.03 6.12
N ASP A 30 -6.31 -4.58 7.11
CA ASP A 30 -7.53 -3.79 6.89
C ASP A 30 -7.22 -2.46 6.18
N MET A 31 -6.21 -1.71 6.66
CA MET A 31 -5.82 -0.42 6.09
C MET A 31 -5.19 -0.56 4.71
N GLN A 32 -4.44 -1.63 4.47
CA GLN A 32 -3.87 -1.93 3.16
C GLN A 32 -4.98 -2.24 2.14
N SER A 33 -5.96 -3.05 2.52
CA SER A 33 -7.13 -3.35 1.68
C SER A 33 -7.94 -2.10 1.37
N LEU A 34 -8.16 -1.24 2.37
CA LEU A 34 -8.86 0.02 2.20
C LEU A 34 -8.11 0.98 1.27
N ALA A 35 -6.80 1.12 1.44
CA ALA A 35 -5.96 1.94 0.56
C ALA A 35 -5.99 1.43 -0.89
N HIS A 36 -5.95 0.11 -1.08
CA HIS A 36 -6.07 -0.51 -2.39
C HIS A 36 -7.46 -0.26 -3.01
N CYS A 37 -8.53 -0.38 -2.22
CA CYS A 37 -9.90 -0.10 -2.66
C CYS A 37 -10.06 1.34 -3.15
N TYR A 38 -9.49 2.32 -2.46
CA TYR A 38 -9.47 3.72 -2.93
C TYR A 38 -8.68 3.93 -4.24
N SER A 39 -7.64 3.13 -4.47
CA SER A 39 -6.83 3.21 -5.70
C SER A 39 -7.54 2.57 -6.90
N THR A 40 -8.24 1.46 -6.68
CA THR A 40 -8.95 0.73 -7.74
C THR A 40 -10.32 1.30 -8.05
N THR A 41 -10.97 1.95 -7.07
CA THR A 41 -12.34 2.47 -7.21
C THR A 41 -12.39 3.96 -6.87
N PRO A 42 -12.06 4.86 -7.81
CA PRO A 42 -12.10 6.32 -7.59
C PRO A 42 -13.49 6.84 -7.15
N ALA A 43 -14.56 6.15 -7.56
CA ALA A 43 -15.93 6.46 -7.16
C ALA A 43 -16.14 6.35 -5.65
N LEU A 44 -15.36 5.53 -4.93
CA LEU A 44 -15.46 5.38 -3.48
C LEU A 44 -15.24 6.72 -2.77
N ARG A 45 -14.24 7.49 -3.19
CA ARG A 45 -13.96 8.82 -2.62
C ARG A 45 -15.13 9.77 -2.81
N ILE A 46 -15.69 9.83 -4.02
CA ILE A 46 -16.84 10.69 -4.33
C ILE A 46 -18.05 10.28 -3.48
N THR A 47 -18.26 8.98 -3.32
CA THR A 47 -19.38 8.45 -2.52
C THR A 47 -19.23 8.77 -1.03
N ILE A 48 -18.03 8.64 -0.47
CA ILE A 48 -17.76 8.97 0.94
C ILE A 48 -17.89 10.47 1.21
N ASP A 49 -17.46 11.31 0.25
CA ASP A 49 -17.57 12.77 0.36
C ASP A 49 -19.02 13.29 0.16
N ASN A 50 -19.95 12.42 -0.26
CA ASN A 50 -21.34 12.80 -0.49
C ASN A 50 -22.05 13.09 0.87
N PRO A 51 -22.57 14.31 1.09
CA PRO A 51 -23.28 14.67 2.32
C PRO A 51 -24.66 14.02 2.47
N MET A 52 -25.22 13.51 1.37
CA MET A 52 -26.55 12.84 1.40
C MET A 52 -26.50 11.45 2.02
N LEU A 53 -25.33 10.82 2.13
CA LEU A 53 -25.18 9.52 2.76
C LEU A 53 -25.12 9.63 4.27
N SER A 54 -25.89 8.78 4.95
CA SER A 54 -25.84 8.68 6.40
C SER A 54 -24.48 8.13 6.89
N LYS A 55 -24.07 8.52 8.10
CA LYS A 55 -22.80 8.01 8.69
C LYS A 55 -22.76 6.48 8.76
N LYS A 56 -23.90 5.82 9.01
CA LYS A 56 -23.99 4.35 9.00
C LYS A 56 -23.73 3.72 7.65
N GLN A 57 -24.22 4.34 6.57
CA GLN A 57 -23.95 3.88 5.20
C GLN A 57 -22.48 4.06 4.83
N LYS A 58 -21.88 5.21 5.17
CA LYS A 58 -20.45 5.47 4.99
C LYS A 58 -19.58 4.48 5.77
N GLU A 59 -19.95 4.18 7.02
CA GLU A 59 -19.29 3.18 7.86
C GLU A 59 -19.32 1.79 7.21
N SER A 60 -20.48 1.33 6.76
CA SER A 60 -20.63 0.05 6.07
C SER A 60 -19.77 -0.03 4.82
N LEU A 61 -19.72 1.04 4.01
CA LEU A 61 -18.87 1.10 2.81
C LEU A 61 -17.38 1.01 3.14
N LEU A 62 -16.93 1.76 4.14
CA LEU A 62 -15.53 1.75 4.57
C LEU A 62 -15.10 0.39 5.12
N LEU A 63 -15.96 -0.24 5.93
CA LEU A 63 -15.70 -1.57 6.47
C LEU A 63 -15.71 -2.66 5.39
N THR A 64 -16.56 -2.53 4.38
CA THR A 64 -16.53 -3.43 3.21
C THR A 64 -15.23 -3.24 2.41
N GLY A 65 -14.77 -2.01 2.24
CA GLY A 65 -13.48 -1.70 1.60
C GLY A 65 -12.27 -2.22 2.38
N ALA A 66 -12.39 -2.35 3.69
CA ALA A 66 -11.38 -2.96 4.58
C ALA A 66 -11.50 -4.50 4.63
N ALA A 67 -11.87 -5.15 3.52
CA ALA A 67 -12.00 -6.60 3.34
C ALA A 67 -13.12 -7.31 4.14
N GLY A 68 -14.13 -6.58 4.61
CA GLY A 68 -15.35 -7.14 5.22
C GLY A 68 -15.19 -7.88 6.55
N GLY A 69 -13.95 -8.17 6.96
CA GLY A 69 -13.60 -8.86 8.20
C GLY A 69 -12.85 -8.00 9.21
N SER A 70 -13.03 -6.67 9.11
CA SER A 70 -12.29 -5.69 9.92
C SER A 70 -12.28 -6.03 11.41
N CYS A 71 -11.12 -5.91 12.03
CA CYS A 71 -10.99 -6.10 13.48
C CYS A 71 -11.77 -5.03 14.24
N ASP A 72 -12.12 -5.31 15.50
CA ASP A 72 -12.94 -4.39 16.31
C ASP A 72 -12.28 -3.02 16.50
N LEU A 73 -10.94 -2.98 16.51
CA LEU A 73 -10.18 -1.74 16.58
C LEU A 73 -10.39 -0.90 15.32
N THR A 74 -10.35 -1.52 14.13
CA THR A 74 -10.64 -0.85 12.86
C THR A 74 -12.06 -0.30 12.83
N LYS A 75 -13.07 -1.06 13.28
CA LYS A 75 -14.46 -0.60 13.35
C LYS A 75 -14.61 0.63 14.23
N ARG A 76 -14.05 0.60 15.45
CA ARG A 76 -14.06 1.73 16.38
C ARG A 76 -13.35 2.95 15.80
N PHE A 77 -12.25 2.73 15.10
CA PHE A 77 -11.51 3.81 14.47
C PHE A 77 -12.29 4.47 13.34
N VAL A 78 -12.91 3.69 12.45
CA VAL A 78 -13.76 4.20 11.37
C VAL A 78 -14.95 5.00 11.96
N ALA A 79 -15.61 4.48 12.99
CA ALA A 79 -16.68 5.19 13.69
C ALA A 79 -16.21 6.51 14.30
N LEU A 80 -14.99 6.56 14.88
CA LEU A 80 -14.40 7.78 15.40
C LEU A 80 -14.17 8.83 14.29
N VAL A 81 -13.58 8.42 13.16
CA VAL A 81 -13.31 9.31 12.02
C VAL A 81 -14.61 9.91 11.47
N LEU A 82 -15.67 9.09 11.36
CA LEU A 82 -16.99 9.52 10.91
C LEU A 82 -17.70 10.43 11.94
N LYS A 83 -17.48 10.21 13.24
CA LYS A 83 -18.02 11.05 14.30
C LYS A 83 -17.44 12.47 14.22
N GLU A 84 -16.17 12.58 13.93
CA GLU A 84 -15.43 13.85 13.81
C GLU A 84 -15.58 14.52 12.43
N ASP A 85 -16.45 14.00 11.55
CA ASP A 85 -16.70 14.49 10.19
C ASP A 85 -15.40 14.62 9.36
N ARG A 86 -14.53 13.61 9.46
CA ARG A 86 -13.21 13.57 8.81
C ARG A 86 -13.06 12.43 7.80
N GLU A 87 -14.17 11.92 7.27
CA GLU A 87 -14.18 10.84 6.29
C GLU A 87 -13.43 11.17 5.00
N SER A 88 -13.39 12.43 4.59
CA SER A 88 -12.70 12.89 3.38
C SER A 88 -11.19 12.66 3.41
N ILE A 89 -10.59 12.55 4.61
CA ILE A 89 -9.16 12.26 4.76
C ILE A 89 -8.86 10.77 5.00
N MET A 90 -9.87 9.90 4.98
CA MET A 90 -9.69 8.48 5.30
C MET A 90 -8.68 7.78 4.39
N GLN A 91 -8.66 8.10 3.09
CA GLN A 91 -7.66 7.61 2.15
C GLN A 91 -6.24 7.97 2.60
N PHE A 92 -6.02 9.23 2.99
CA PHE A 92 -4.70 9.69 3.46
C PHE A 92 -4.31 9.05 4.79
N ILE A 93 -5.28 8.80 5.69
CA ILE A 93 -5.04 8.11 6.94
C ILE A 93 -4.60 6.67 6.67
N ALA A 94 -5.29 5.93 5.78
CA ALA A 94 -4.94 4.56 5.43
C ALA A 94 -3.53 4.46 4.85
N ASN A 95 -3.18 5.32 3.88
CA ASN A 95 -1.85 5.36 3.29
C ASN A 95 -0.76 5.72 4.32
N SER A 96 -1.03 6.70 5.18
CA SER A 96 -0.10 7.10 6.25
C SER A 96 0.11 5.99 7.26
N PHE A 97 -0.95 5.24 7.61
CA PHE A 97 -0.86 4.10 8.50
C PHE A 97 0.01 2.98 7.92
N VAL A 98 -0.23 2.60 6.66
CA VAL A 98 0.59 1.59 5.95
C VAL A 98 2.06 1.99 5.95
N THR A 99 2.37 3.25 5.67
CA THR A 99 3.74 3.77 5.66
C THR A 99 4.38 3.72 7.07
N LEU A 100 3.65 4.16 8.10
CA LEU A 100 4.14 4.15 9.48
C LEU A 100 4.34 2.73 10.03
N TYR A 101 3.41 1.83 9.72
CA TYR A 101 3.51 0.43 10.12
C TYR A 101 4.72 -0.26 9.49
N ARG A 102 4.92 -0.07 8.16
CA ARG A 102 6.10 -0.58 7.46
C ARG A 102 7.40 -0.06 8.06
N LYS A 103 7.46 1.23 8.35
CA LYS A 103 8.62 1.85 9.00
C LYS A 103 8.87 1.29 10.41
N HIS A 104 7.81 1.06 11.19
CA HIS A 104 7.91 0.52 12.55
C HIS A 104 8.44 -0.93 12.56
N ASN A 105 7.99 -1.75 11.60
CA ASN A 105 8.35 -3.17 11.53
C ASN A 105 9.54 -3.44 10.58
N ASN A 106 10.22 -2.39 10.08
CA ASN A 106 11.27 -2.51 9.07
C ASN A 106 10.82 -3.35 7.85
N LEU A 107 9.56 -3.19 7.43
CA LEU A 107 9.02 -3.84 6.25
C LEU A 107 9.34 -3.01 5.01
N ILE A 108 9.97 -3.62 4.06
CA ILE A 108 10.35 -3.00 2.79
C ILE A 108 9.45 -3.54 1.69
N SER A 109 8.72 -2.64 1.02
CA SER A 109 7.95 -3.03 -0.16
C SER A 109 8.90 -3.14 -1.35
N ALA A 110 8.96 -4.32 -1.96
CA ALA A 110 9.68 -4.54 -3.19
C ALA A 110 8.73 -4.97 -4.29
N LYS A 111 8.81 -4.32 -5.45
CA LYS A 111 8.04 -4.65 -6.65
C LYS A 111 8.97 -5.19 -7.72
N LEU A 112 8.70 -6.40 -8.18
CA LEU A 112 9.40 -7.03 -9.29
C LEU A 112 8.49 -7.06 -10.52
N THR A 113 8.88 -6.37 -11.57
CA THR A 113 8.21 -6.42 -12.87
C THR A 113 9.01 -7.30 -13.82
N THR A 114 8.35 -8.29 -14.42
CA THR A 114 8.97 -9.26 -15.36
C THR A 114 8.20 -9.31 -16.66
N ALA A 115 8.83 -9.77 -17.76
CA ALA A 115 8.16 -9.90 -19.05
C ALA A 115 7.21 -11.12 -19.11
N CYS A 116 7.47 -12.15 -18.32
CA CYS A 116 6.68 -13.37 -18.22
C CYS A 116 6.55 -13.81 -16.76
N THR A 117 5.69 -14.76 -16.50
CA THR A 117 5.57 -15.40 -15.19
C THR A 117 6.90 -16.04 -14.78
N ILE A 118 7.34 -15.76 -13.56
CA ILE A 118 8.58 -16.30 -13.00
C ILE A 118 8.30 -17.51 -12.13
N ASP A 119 9.27 -18.42 -12.07
CA ASP A 119 9.24 -19.55 -11.16
C ASP A 119 9.46 -19.08 -9.70
N SER A 120 8.83 -19.80 -8.76
CA SER A 120 8.93 -19.51 -7.31
C SER A 120 10.38 -19.56 -6.79
N ALA A 121 11.25 -20.32 -7.44
CA ALA A 121 12.68 -20.36 -7.10
C ALA A 121 13.39 -19.05 -7.46
N THR A 122 13.03 -18.44 -8.59
CA THR A 122 13.59 -17.15 -9.02
C THR A 122 13.06 -16.01 -8.14
N GLU A 123 11.77 -16.01 -7.79
CA GLU A 123 11.20 -15.05 -6.86
C GLU A 123 11.92 -15.08 -5.50
N LYS A 124 12.16 -16.27 -4.94
CA LYS A 124 12.90 -16.45 -3.68
C LYS A 124 14.31 -15.87 -3.76
N LYS A 125 15.04 -16.09 -4.85
CA LYS A 125 16.39 -15.54 -5.05
C LYS A 125 16.37 -14.02 -5.09
N MET A 126 15.39 -13.42 -5.78
CA MET A 126 15.24 -11.96 -5.84
C MET A 126 14.88 -11.37 -4.47
N ARG A 127 14.01 -12.04 -3.71
CA ARG A 127 13.68 -11.66 -2.33
C ARG A 127 14.91 -11.66 -1.44
N GLN A 128 15.71 -12.73 -1.45
CA GLN A 128 16.96 -12.85 -0.68
C GLN A 128 17.97 -11.76 -1.06
N LEU A 129 18.04 -11.40 -2.34
CA LEU A 129 18.93 -10.33 -2.81
C LEU A 129 18.53 -8.96 -2.22
N VAL A 130 17.24 -8.67 -2.14
CA VAL A 130 16.74 -7.42 -1.53
C VAL A 130 16.91 -7.46 -0.02
N GLU A 131 16.56 -8.55 0.65
CA GLU A 131 16.72 -8.74 2.10
C GLU A 131 18.19 -8.59 2.52
N GLY A 132 19.13 -9.16 1.75
CA GLY A 132 20.56 -9.04 2.02
C GLY A 132 21.11 -7.62 1.87
N ARG A 133 20.43 -6.73 1.13
CA ARG A 133 20.84 -5.33 0.98
C ARG A 133 20.17 -4.36 1.94
N THR A 134 19.00 -4.72 2.48
CA THR A 134 18.13 -3.78 3.18
C THR A 134 18.01 -4.04 4.67
N ASN A 135 18.53 -5.18 5.19
CA ASN A 135 18.42 -5.59 6.59
C ASN A 135 16.98 -5.55 7.15
N GLY A 136 15.96 -5.69 6.29
CA GLY A 136 14.55 -5.66 6.64
C GLY A 136 13.79 -6.86 6.06
N THR A 137 12.59 -7.10 6.57
CA THR A 137 11.67 -8.08 5.98
C THR A 137 11.06 -7.50 4.71
N VAL A 138 11.10 -8.26 3.61
CA VAL A 138 10.63 -7.77 2.30
C VAL A 138 9.23 -8.26 1.99
N GLU A 139 8.30 -7.32 1.83
CA GLU A 139 6.98 -7.56 1.26
C GLU A 139 7.10 -7.50 -0.27
N PHE A 140 7.11 -8.67 -0.91
CA PHE A 140 7.44 -8.79 -2.32
C PHE A 140 6.17 -8.89 -3.19
N GLN A 141 6.05 -7.98 -4.16
CA GLN A 141 4.97 -7.99 -5.14
C GLN A 141 5.53 -8.26 -6.53
N THR A 142 4.93 -9.20 -7.25
CA THR A 142 5.32 -9.56 -8.62
C THR A 142 4.28 -9.07 -9.61
N GLU A 143 4.71 -8.36 -10.66
CA GLU A 143 3.87 -7.91 -11.76
C GLU A 143 4.44 -8.41 -13.09
N VAL A 144 3.56 -8.89 -13.98
CA VAL A 144 3.96 -9.31 -15.32
C VAL A 144 3.62 -8.18 -16.29
N ASN A 145 4.66 -7.65 -16.97
CA ASN A 145 4.51 -6.63 -17.99
C ASN A 145 5.30 -7.01 -19.27
N PRO A 146 4.65 -7.55 -20.30
CA PRO A 146 5.31 -7.95 -21.55
C PRO A 146 6.01 -6.79 -22.28
N ASN A 147 5.64 -5.54 -22.02
CA ASN A 147 6.22 -4.37 -22.69
C ASN A 147 7.71 -4.13 -22.36
N ILE A 148 8.26 -4.78 -21.36
CA ILE A 148 9.70 -4.71 -21.06
C ILE A 148 10.52 -5.63 -21.98
N ILE A 149 9.86 -6.46 -22.82
CA ILE A 149 10.40 -7.41 -23.81
C ILE A 149 11.09 -8.60 -23.14
N GLY A 150 11.88 -8.37 -22.09
CA GLY A 150 12.64 -9.38 -21.36
C GLY A 150 13.39 -8.79 -20.18
N GLY A 151 14.01 -9.62 -19.36
CA GLY A 151 14.67 -9.19 -18.14
C GLY A 151 13.70 -8.84 -17.02
N PHE A 152 14.09 -7.92 -16.15
CA PHE A 152 13.27 -7.52 -15.01
C PHE A 152 13.51 -6.06 -14.62
N VAL A 153 12.53 -5.48 -13.92
CA VAL A 153 12.65 -4.20 -13.21
C VAL A 153 12.37 -4.48 -11.74
N LEU A 154 13.30 -4.15 -10.86
CA LEU A 154 13.17 -4.30 -9.41
C LEU A 154 13.11 -2.90 -8.78
N GLU A 155 12.03 -2.63 -8.07
CA GLU A 155 11.81 -1.39 -7.33
C GLU A 155 11.67 -1.72 -5.84
N TYR A 156 12.47 -1.10 -4.98
CA TYR A 156 12.34 -1.23 -3.54
C TYR A 156 12.75 0.08 -2.87
N ASP A 157 11.93 0.52 -1.93
CA ASP A 157 12.07 1.82 -1.28
C ASP A 157 12.22 2.97 -2.30
N THR A 158 13.35 3.63 -2.35
CA THR A 158 13.70 4.69 -3.32
C THR A 158 14.59 4.21 -4.47
N TYR A 159 14.96 2.93 -4.46
CA TYR A 159 15.84 2.36 -5.47
C TYR A 159 15.06 1.68 -6.58
N ARG A 160 15.49 1.93 -7.83
CA ARG A 160 14.99 1.25 -9.01
C ARG A 160 16.15 0.67 -9.81
N MET A 161 16.17 -0.64 -9.93
CA MET A 161 17.09 -1.37 -10.79
C MET A 161 16.34 -1.87 -12.02
N ASP A 162 16.65 -1.29 -13.18
CA ASP A 162 16.04 -1.65 -14.46
C ASP A 162 17.06 -2.43 -15.31
N ALA A 163 16.90 -3.73 -15.35
CA ALA A 163 17.66 -4.70 -16.16
C ALA A 163 16.80 -5.23 -17.33
N SER A 164 15.87 -4.43 -17.85
CA SER A 164 15.02 -4.81 -18.97
C SER A 164 15.79 -4.77 -20.31
N VAL A 165 15.43 -5.69 -21.19
CA VAL A 165 15.94 -5.71 -22.58
C VAL A 165 15.54 -4.44 -23.31
N LYS A 166 14.34 -3.90 -23.07
CA LYS A 166 13.88 -2.63 -23.62
C LYS A 166 14.84 -1.48 -23.32
N LYS A 167 15.30 -1.38 -22.06
CA LYS A 167 16.27 -0.33 -21.68
C LYS A 167 17.60 -0.50 -22.38
N GLN A 168 18.09 -1.75 -22.50
CA GLN A 168 19.35 -2.05 -23.20
C GLN A 168 19.26 -1.70 -24.69
N LEU A 169 18.15 -2.06 -25.36
CA LEU A 169 17.92 -1.70 -26.77
C LEU A 169 17.86 -0.18 -26.96
N ASN A 170 17.16 0.53 -26.10
CA ASN A 170 17.09 1.99 -26.17
C ASN A 170 18.46 2.66 -25.95
N ALA A 171 19.28 2.10 -25.07
CA ALA A 171 20.64 2.59 -24.86
C ALA A 171 21.53 2.41 -26.13
N ILE A 172 21.41 1.27 -26.81
CA ILE A 172 22.12 1.03 -28.08
C ILE A 172 21.61 1.98 -29.16
N LEU A 173 20.30 2.16 -29.30
CA LEU A 173 19.73 3.10 -30.27
C LEU A 173 20.21 4.55 -30.05
N SER A 174 20.34 4.97 -28.78
CA SER A 174 20.84 6.32 -28.46
C SER A 174 22.33 6.50 -28.74
N GLN A 175 23.12 5.43 -28.85
CA GLN A 175 24.54 5.47 -29.23
C GLN A 175 24.77 5.45 -30.75
N LEU A 176 23.75 5.04 -31.53
CA LEU A 176 23.78 4.97 -32.97
C LEU A 176 23.30 6.25 -33.67
N ASN A 177 22.64 7.13 -32.93
CA ASN A 177 22.19 8.47 -33.33
C ASN A 177 23.14 9.55 -32.81
#